data_e8ab39c25595ee19e160acd97cd9db6d
#
_entry.id   e8ab39c25595ee19e160acd97cd9db6d
#
_cell.length_a   1.000
_cell.length_b   1.000
_cell.length_c   1.000
_cell.angle_alpha   90.00
_cell.angle_beta   90.00
_cell.angle_gamma   90.00
#
_symmetry.space_group_name_H-M   'P 1'
#
loop_
_entity.id
_entity.type
_entity.pdbx_description
1 polymer ?
#
loop_
_entity_poly.entity_id
_entity_poly.type
_entity_poly.pdbx_seq_one_letter_code
_entity_poly.pdbx_strand_id
1 'polypeptide(L)'
;IFYLPFLFDSEDKIRKATSAGSEIRKILDPAIANSGAVPLYYQAYGSAIMLSNGGPMKSPADFKNKKIRVFGKTLGAFVSSLGGKPALISGSEQYLAYQRNTVDAGMTGVSGVKSRKLYQVMDTLTVTNHGDIEFVLVANDKWLKSLTQKQRDAIAAASKVAEKAVRDDMAGIESRAYQEAKDNGMNIVKLSSSEVLALKKASSSVIQDYISRTGGSGGVGDKLVKAANKL
;
A
#
# COMPACT_ATOMS: atom_id res chain seq x y z
N ILE A 1 -0.37 -1.27 9.08
CA ILE A 1 -1.33 -0.18 9.28
C ILE A 1 -1.77 0.42 7.94
N PHE A 2 -0.86 0.77 7.03
CA PHE A 2 -1.17 1.46 5.76
C PHE A 2 -2.00 0.59 4.79
N TYR A 3 -1.93 -0.72 4.90
CA TYR A 3 -2.71 -1.68 4.10
C TYR A 3 -4.07 -2.04 4.71
N LEU A 4 -4.48 -1.39 5.81
CA LEU A 4 -5.81 -1.60 6.37
C LEU A 4 -6.86 -1.00 5.44
N PRO A 5 -7.90 -1.79 5.09
CA PRO A 5 -8.86 -1.37 4.07
C PRO A 5 -9.55 -0.06 4.44
N PHE A 6 -9.41 0.94 3.55
CA PHE A 6 -10.07 2.24 3.64
C PHE A 6 -9.85 3.00 4.95
N LEU A 7 -8.74 2.75 5.65
CA LEU A 7 -8.38 3.46 6.88
C LEU A 7 -7.89 4.88 6.58
N PHE A 8 -7.08 5.01 5.54
CA PHE A 8 -6.63 6.30 5.03
C PHE A 8 -7.43 6.59 3.75
N ASP A 9 -8.27 7.60 3.79
CA ASP A 9 -9.26 7.93 2.75
C ASP A 9 -8.89 9.19 1.95
N SER A 10 -7.71 9.74 2.21
CA SER A 10 -7.17 10.90 1.49
C SER A 10 -5.63 10.93 1.51
N GLU A 11 -5.06 11.56 0.47
CA GLU A 11 -3.61 11.79 0.40
C GLU A 11 -3.12 12.65 1.59
N ASP A 12 -3.89 13.64 2.03
CA ASP A 12 -3.56 14.47 3.18
C ASP A 12 -3.44 13.65 4.46
N LYS A 13 -4.35 12.72 4.67
CA LYS A 13 -4.38 11.84 5.83
C LYS A 13 -3.15 10.91 5.87
N ILE A 14 -2.81 10.27 4.75
CA ILE A 14 -1.62 9.42 4.69
C ILE A 14 -0.32 10.25 4.81
N ARG A 15 -0.27 11.43 4.20
CA ARG A 15 0.85 12.37 4.32
C ARG A 15 1.08 12.77 5.78
N LYS A 16 0.02 13.11 6.52
CA LYS A 16 0.10 13.41 7.96
C LYS A 16 0.54 12.18 8.77
N ALA A 17 -0.01 11.00 8.47
CA ALA A 17 0.32 9.76 9.17
C ALA A 17 1.81 9.40 9.05
N THR A 18 2.41 9.63 7.89
CA THR A 18 3.79 9.21 7.58
C THR A 18 4.82 10.33 7.74
N SER A 19 4.41 11.56 8.07
CA SER A 19 5.33 12.66 8.32
C SER A 19 6.22 12.42 9.53
N ALA A 20 7.43 12.96 9.49
CA ALA A 20 8.37 12.86 10.60
C ALA A 20 7.76 13.38 11.92
N GLY A 21 7.83 12.58 12.98
CA GLY A 21 7.29 12.94 14.29
C GLY A 21 5.76 12.76 14.45
N SER A 22 5.06 12.23 13.46
CA SER A 22 3.65 11.89 13.59
C SER A 22 3.40 10.85 14.69
N GLU A 23 2.19 10.82 15.25
CA GLU A 23 1.82 9.81 16.25
C GLU A 23 1.96 8.38 15.73
N ILE A 24 1.69 8.16 14.45
CA ILE A 24 1.88 6.84 13.82
C ILE A 24 3.36 6.47 13.79
N ARG A 25 4.25 7.37 13.35
CA ARG A 25 5.69 7.09 13.34
C ARG A 25 6.28 6.94 14.73
N LYS A 26 5.81 7.69 15.73
CA LYS A 26 6.23 7.48 17.13
C LYS A 26 5.96 6.07 17.63
N ILE A 27 4.97 5.38 17.08
CA ILE A 27 4.64 3.99 17.42
C ILE A 27 5.40 3.01 16.52
N LEU A 28 5.47 3.27 15.21
CA LEU A 28 6.07 2.37 14.23
C LEU A 28 7.60 2.37 14.25
N ASP A 29 8.23 3.54 14.32
CA ASP A 29 9.69 3.65 14.23
C ASP A 29 10.40 2.83 15.32
N PRO A 30 9.98 2.86 16.60
CA PRO A 30 10.53 1.98 17.62
C PRO A 30 10.27 0.49 17.35
N ALA A 31 9.09 0.14 16.80
CA ALA A 31 8.77 -1.25 16.50
C ALA A 31 9.67 -1.81 15.38
N ILE A 32 9.98 -0.98 14.37
CA ILE A 32 10.96 -1.33 13.32
C ILE A 32 12.38 -1.41 13.93
N ALA A 33 12.74 -0.47 14.79
CA ALA A 33 14.04 -0.44 15.44
C ALA A 33 14.34 -1.70 16.26
N ASN A 34 13.32 -2.32 16.86
CA ASN A 34 13.45 -3.59 17.59
C ASN A 34 13.91 -4.76 16.69
N SER A 35 13.77 -4.66 15.36
CA SER A 35 14.30 -5.64 14.41
C SER A 35 15.79 -5.42 14.05
N GLY A 36 16.43 -4.38 14.59
CA GLY A 36 17.78 -3.97 14.23
C GLY A 36 17.87 -3.09 12.98
N ALA A 37 16.74 -2.59 12.50
CA ALA A 37 16.63 -1.69 11.35
C ALA A 37 16.16 -0.30 11.81
N VAL A 38 16.89 0.75 11.47
CA VAL A 38 16.54 2.14 11.82
C VAL A 38 15.81 2.78 10.63
N PRO A 39 14.55 3.23 10.78
CA PRO A 39 13.87 3.97 9.74
C PRO A 39 14.57 5.30 9.44
N LEU A 40 14.87 5.54 8.18
CA LEU A 40 15.45 6.80 7.71
C LEU A 40 14.36 7.74 7.19
N TYR A 41 13.49 7.25 6.31
CA TYR A 41 12.33 7.99 5.83
C TYR A 41 11.26 7.06 5.28
N TYR A 42 10.05 7.61 5.12
CA TYR A 42 8.91 6.93 4.51
C TYR A 42 8.70 7.47 3.10
N GLN A 43 8.62 6.54 2.15
CA GLN A 43 8.44 6.85 0.74
C GLN A 43 7.03 6.49 0.30
N ALA A 44 6.23 7.50 0.01
CA ALA A 44 4.93 7.32 -0.61
C ALA A 44 5.07 6.62 -1.98
N TYR A 45 4.16 5.68 -2.25
CA TYR A 45 4.07 4.97 -3.53
C TYR A 45 2.67 5.10 -4.16
N GLY A 46 1.74 5.67 -3.42
CA GLY A 46 0.35 5.89 -3.82
C GLY A 46 -0.61 4.81 -3.36
N SER A 47 -1.87 4.97 -3.76
CA SER A 47 -2.93 4.06 -3.33
C SER A 47 -2.92 2.74 -4.11
N ALA A 48 -3.35 1.68 -3.43
CA ALA A 48 -3.51 0.36 -4.03
C ALA A 48 -4.74 0.32 -4.94
N ILE A 49 -4.54 -0.17 -6.16
CA ILE A 49 -5.57 -0.37 -7.19
C ILE A 49 -5.69 -1.85 -7.54
N MET A 50 -6.79 -2.23 -8.17
CA MET A 50 -6.99 -3.59 -8.69
C MET A 50 -6.75 -3.65 -10.18
N LEU A 51 -6.11 -4.74 -10.63
CA LEU A 51 -5.92 -5.09 -12.03
C LEU A 51 -6.65 -6.41 -12.32
N SER A 52 -7.35 -6.48 -13.44
CA SER A 52 -8.09 -7.67 -13.88
C SER A 52 -8.18 -7.75 -15.40
N ASN A 53 -8.58 -8.90 -15.90
CA ASN A 53 -8.97 -9.10 -17.29
C ASN A 53 -10.48 -9.39 -17.36
N GLY A 54 -11.14 -8.86 -18.39
CA GLY A 54 -12.54 -9.11 -18.66
C GLY A 54 -13.53 -8.35 -17.77
N GLY A 55 -13.11 -7.29 -17.10
CA GLY A 55 -14.00 -6.37 -16.41
C GLY A 55 -13.51 -5.90 -15.04
N PRO A 56 -14.11 -4.82 -14.50
CA PRO A 56 -13.68 -4.18 -13.27
C PRO A 56 -14.09 -4.95 -12.01
N MET A 57 -13.35 -4.73 -10.93
CA MET A 57 -13.60 -5.31 -9.61
C MET A 57 -14.25 -4.27 -8.70
N LYS A 58 -15.59 -4.19 -8.72
CA LYS A 58 -16.38 -3.12 -8.10
C LYS A 58 -17.09 -3.53 -6.81
N SER A 59 -17.38 -4.81 -6.66
CA SER A 59 -18.19 -5.36 -5.57
C SER A 59 -17.54 -6.59 -4.95
N PRO A 60 -17.94 -7.03 -3.75
CA PRO A 60 -17.46 -8.30 -3.17
C PRO A 60 -17.67 -9.51 -4.09
N ALA A 61 -18.73 -9.50 -4.90
CA ALA A 61 -19.02 -10.59 -5.85
C ALA A 61 -17.91 -10.76 -6.90
N ASP A 62 -17.25 -9.67 -7.30
CA ASP A 62 -16.19 -9.70 -8.30
C ASP A 62 -14.90 -10.35 -7.78
N PHE A 63 -14.75 -10.44 -6.47
CA PHE A 63 -13.61 -11.12 -5.81
C PHE A 63 -13.86 -12.60 -5.57
N LYS A 64 -15.15 -13.01 -5.51
CA LYS A 64 -15.53 -14.35 -5.09
C LYS A 64 -14.87 -15.42 -5.95
N ASN A 65 -14.20 -16.37 -5.28
CA ASN A 65 -13.46 -17.49 -5.86
C ASN A 65 -12.27 -17.13 -6.76
N LYS A 66 -11.99 -15.86 -7.03
CA LYS A 66 -10.83 -15.45 -7.84
C LYS A 66 -9.53 -15.61 -7.04
N LYS A 67 -8.50 -16.08 -7.69
CA LYS A 67 -7.13 -16.10 -7.18
C LYS A 67 -6.49 -14.75 -7.45
N ILE A 68 -6.20 -14.00 -6.38
CA ILE A 68 -5.82 -12.58 -6.48
C ILE A 68 -4.42 -12.38 -5.90
N ARG A 69 -3.54 -11.80 -6.70
CA ARG A 69 -2.21 -11.41 -6.25
C ARG A 69 -2.28 -10.32 -5.20
N VAL A 70 -1.62 -10.57 -4.08
CA VAL A 70 -1.42 -9.61 -2.97
C VAL A 70 0.06 -9.46 -2.65
N PHE A 71 0.44 -8.39 -1.92
CA PHE A 71 1.81 -8.14 -1.50
C PHE A 71 1.96 -7.96 0.03
N GLY A 72 1.04 -8.52 0.80
CA GLY A 72 1.11 -8.50 2.25
C GLY A 72 -0.06 -9.23 2.90
N LYS A 73 0.12 -9.66 4.17
CA LYS A 73 -0.91 -10.41 4.92
C LYS A 73 -2.21 -9.63 5.09
N THR A 74 -2.15 -8.34 5.37
CA THR A 74 -3.35 -7.49 5.56
C THR A 74 -4.16 -7.37 4.27
N LEU A 75 -3.49 -7.21 3.13
CA LEU A 75 -4.14 -7.23 1.81
C LEU A 75 -4.69 -8.62 1.47
N GLY A 76 -4.02 -9.68 1.92
CA GLY A 76 -4.55 -11.04 1.84
C GLY A 76 -5.84 -11.20 2.64
N ALA A 77 -5.90 -10.67 3.85
CA ALA A 77 -7.11 -10.68 4.67
C ALA A 77 -8.25 -9.88 4.00
N PHE A 78 -7.94 -8.74 3.37
CA PHE A 78 -8.90 -7.99 2.57
C PHE A 78 -9.49 -8.84 1.44
N VAL A 79 -8.66 -9.50 0.64
CA VAL A 79 -9.13 -10.39 -0.43
C VAL A 79 -9.99 -11.53 0.11
N SER A 80 -9.57 -12.17 1.21
CA SER A 80 -10.32 -13.26 1.83
C SER A 80 -11.67 -12.82 2.37
N SER A 81 -11.76 -11.62 2.97
CA SER A 81 -13.03 -11.08 3.49
C SER A 81 -14.06 -10.82 2.39
N LEU A 82 -13.61 -10.63 1.15
CA LEU A 82 -14.44 -10.47 -0.04
C LEU A 82 -14.70 -11.82 -0.77
N GLY A 83 -14.29 -12.95 -0.19
CA GLY A 83 -14.49 -14.29 -0.77
C GLY A 83 -13.47 -14.67 -1.85
N GLY A 84 -12.40 -13.91 -2.03
CA GLY A 84 -11.30 -14.20 -2.93
C GLY A 84 -10.25 -15.12 -2.29
N LYS A 85 -9.33 -15.63 -3.11
CA LYS A 85 -8.19 -16.49 -2.73
C LYS A 85 -6.89 -15.71 -2.87
N PRO A 86 -6.28 -15.20 -1.80
CA PRO A 86 -5.06 -14.41 -1.91
C PRO A 86 -3.85 -15.27 -2.30
N ALA A 87 -3.02 -14.74 -3.20
CA ALA A 87 -1.73 -15.31 -3.58
C ALA A 87 -0.63 -14.28 -3.34
N LEU A 88 0.29 -14.57 -2.41
CA LEU A 88 1.41 -13.67 -2.11
C LEU A 88 2.48 -13.82 -3.19
N ILE A 89 2.63 -12.82 -4.03
CA ILE A 89 3.57 -12.79 -5.16
C ILE A 89 4.31 -11.46 -5.13
N SER A 90 5.63 -11.49 -5.32
CA SER A 90 6.47 -10.29 -5.34
C SER A 90 6.12 -9.36 -6.51
N GLY A 91 6.51 -8.08 -6.41
CA GLY A 91 6.29 -7.13 -7.49
C GLY A 91 7.09 -7.46 -8.77
N SER A 92 8.26 -8.08 -8.65
CA SER A 92 9.10 -8.51 -9.77
C SER A 92 8.51 -9.70 -10.54
N GLU A 93 7.72 -10.54 -9.88
CA GLU A 93 7.08 -11.72 -10.47
C GLU A 93 5.66 -11.43 -11.00
N GLN A 94 5.14 -10.24 -10.73
CA GLN A 94 3.76 -9.86 -11.01
C GLN A 94 3.41 -9.97 -12.51
N TYR A 95 4.27 -9.48 -13.39
CA TYR A 95 4.06 -9.54 -14.85
C TYR A 95 3.89 -10.99 -15.32
N LEU A 96 4.83 -11.86 -14.95
CA LEU A 96 4.79 -13.28 -15.33
C LEU A 96 3.59 -14.02 -14.72
N ALA A 97 3.19 -13.66 -13.50
CA ALA A 97 2.02 -14.26 -12.86
C ALA A 97 0.73 -13.96 -13.64
N TYR A 98 0.59 -12.74 -14.15
CA TYR A 98 -0.55 -12.35 -14.99
C TYR A 98 -0.46 -12.98 -16.38
N GLN A 99 0.71 -12.91 -17.04
CA GLN A 99 0.93 -13.47 -18.37
C GLN A 99 0.63 -14.97 -18.44
N ARG A 100 0.96 -15.71 -17.36
CA ARG A 100 0.73 -17.16 -17.26
C ARG A 100 -0.62 -17.53 -16.66
N ASN A 101 -1.50 -16.56 -16.41
CA ASN A 101 -2.78 -16.77 -15.74
C ASN A 101 -2.64 -17.54 -14.40
N THR A 102 -1.52 -17.35 -13.69
CA THR A 102 -1.30 -17.95 -12.36
C THR A 102 -2.26 -17.39 -11.33
N VAL A 103 -2.74 -16.16 -11.56
CA VAL A 103 -3.77 -15.46 -10.80
C VAL A 103 -4.75 -14.78 -11.76
N ASP A 104 -6.01 -14.63 -11.32
CA ASP A 104 -7.09 -14.04 -12.11
C ASP A 104 -7.09 -12.52 -12.08
N ALA A 105 -6.54 -11.95 -11.01
CA ALA A 105 -6.46 -10.50 -10.77
C ALA A 105 -5.31 -10.19 -9.81
N GLY A 106 -5.06 -8.91 -9.57
CA GLY A 106 -4.08 -8.52 -8.58
C GLY A 106 -4.14 -7.06 -8.23
N MET A 107 -3.35 -6.66 -7.24
CA MET A 107 -3.28 -5.28 -6.77
C MET A 107 -1.86 -4.74 -6.83
N THR A 108 -1.73 -3.44 -7.06
CA THR A 108 -0.46 -2.70 -7.07
C THR A 108 -0.76 -1.20 -6.92
N GLY A 109 0.24 -0.34 -6.81
CA GLY A 109 0.07 1.09 -7.06
C GLY A 109 0.12 1.37 -8.56
N VAL A 110 -0.52 2.44 -9.01
CA VAL A 110 -0.62 2.76 -10.45
C VAL A 110 0.75 2.96 -11.11
N SER A 111 1.74 3.50 -10.39
CA SER A 111 3.11 3.62 -10.89
C SER A 111 3.75 2.27 -11.25
N GLY A 112 3.33 1.19 -10.57
CA GLY A 112 3.72 -0.19 -10.88
C GLY A 112 3.15 -0.68 -12.22
N VAL A 113 2.00 -0.19 -12.64
CA VAL A 113 1.41 -0.51 -13.95
C VAL A 113 2.34 -0.03 -15.06
N LYS A 114 2.82 1.21 -14.97
CA LYS A 114 3.78 1.78 -15.90
C LYS A 114 5.13 1.07 -15.85
N SER A 115 5.75 1.03 -14.66
CA SER A 115 7.14 0.57 -14.50
C SER A 115 7.34 -0.91 -14.85
N ARG A 116 6.30 -1.74 -14.74
CA ARG A 116 6.31 -3.17 -15.06
C ARG A 116 5.54 -3.52 -16.32
N LYS A 117 5.04 -2.51 -17.07
CA LYS A 117 4.27 -2.67 -18.31
C LYS A 117 3.07 -3.61 -18.14
N LEU A 118 2.37 -3.53 -17.01
CA LEU A 118 1.27 -4.45 -16.68
C LEU A 118 0.07 -4.28 -17.60
N TYR A 119 -0.05 -3.17 -18.32
CA TYR A 119 -1.01 -2.95 -19.38
C TYR A 119 -0.88 -3.92 -20.58
N GLN A 120 0.25 -4.65 -20.68
CA GLN A 120 0.43 -5.69 -21.71
C GLN A 120 -0.23 -7.02 -21.36
N VAL A 121 -0.58 -7.22 -20.10
CA VAL A 121 -1.06 -8.50 -19.54
C VAL A 121 -2.36 -8.36 -18.74
N MET A 122 -2.83 -7.15 -18.55
CA MET A 122 -4.08 -6.80 -17.88
C MET A 122 -4.80 -5.69 -18.66
N ASP A 123 -6.11 -5.83 -18.84
CA ASP A 123 -6.91 -4.91 -19.66
C ASP A 123 -7.67 -3.85 -18.83
N THR A 124 -7.94 -4.13 -17.57
CA THR A 124 -8.76 -3.27 -16.72
C THR A 124 -8.05 -2.89 -15.42
N LEU A 125 -8.08 -1.58 -15.11
CA LEU A 125 -7.62 -0.99 -13.87
C LEU A 125 -8.83 -0.43 -13.12
N THR A 126 -9.13 -0.97 -11.94
CA THR A 126 -10.16 -0.45 -11.05
C THR A 126 -9.52 0.38 -9.95
N VAL A 127 -9.87 1.66 -9.90
CA VAL A 127 -9.37 2.61 -8.89
C VAL A 127 -10.13 2.37 -7.59
N THR A 128 -9.67 1.40 -6.81
CA THR A 128 -10.31 1.01 -5.55
C THR A 128 -9.81 1.80 -4.36
N ASN A 129 -8.57 2.26 -4.38
CA ASN A 129 -7.90 3.00 -3.29
C ASN A 129 -8.14 2.36 -1.92
N HIS A 130 -8.07 1.04 -1.88
CA HIS A 130 -8.43 0.24 -0.69
C HIS A 130 -7.34 0.18 0.38
N GLY A 131 -6.18 0.74 0.12
CA GLY A 131 -5.05 0.85 1.06
C GLY A 131 -3.97 1.73 0.46
N ASP A 132 -3.05 2.19 1.27
CA ASP A 132 -1.93 3.02 0.84
C ASP A 132 -0.63 2.25 0.87
N ILE A 133 0.20 2.47 -0.12
CA ILE A 133 1.49 1.79 -0.25
C ILE A 133 2.58 2.75 0.20
N GLU A 134 3.21 2.40 1.30
CA GLU A 134 4.37 3.12 1.83
C GLU A 134 5.58 2.18 1.88
N PHE A 135 6.69 2.62 1.31
CA PHE A 135 7.98 2.01 1.53
C PHE A 135 8.69 2.72 2.68
N VAL A 136 9.47 1.98 3.44
CA VAL A 136 10.30 2.53 4.50
C VAL A 136 11.75 2.27 4.15
N LEU A 137 12.53 3.32 3.92
CA LEU A 137 13.98 3.17 3.81
C LEU A 137 14.54 2.97 5.21
N VAL A 138 15.29 1.89 5.37
CA VAL A 138 15.90 1.53 6.65
C VAL A 138 17.40 1.36 6.53
N ALA A 139 18.12 1.65 7.60
CA ALA A 139 19.53 1.32 7.74
C ALA A 139 19.73 0.24 8.81
N ASN A 140 20.76 -0.57 8.67
CA ASN A 140 21.17 -1.48 9.73
C ASN A 140 21.69 -0.66 10.94
N ASP A 141 21.17 -0.92 12.13
CA ASP A 141 21.49 -0.16 13.34
C ASP A 141 23.00 -0.21 13.68
N LYS A 142 23.60 -1.39 13.62
CA LYS A 142 25.05 -1.57 13.90
C LYS A 142 25.91 -0.80 12.90
N TRP A 143 25.56 -0.87 11.62
CA TRP A 143 26.25 -0.11 10.59
C TRP A 143 26.09 1.39 10.81
N LEU A 144 24.89 1.89 11.06
CA LEU A 144 24.64 3.32 11.29
C LEU A 144 25.43 3.82 12.51
N LYS A 145 25.51 3.04 13.57
CA LYS A 145 26.31 3.35 14.79
C LYS A 145 27.83 3.32 14.54
N SER A 146 28.30 2.56 13.56
CA SER A 146 29.74 2.53 13.21
C SER A 146 30.20 3.78 12.46
N LEU A 147 29.29 4.58 11.94
CA LEU A 147 29.60 5.81 11.22
C LEU A 147 29.98 6.94 12.18
N THR A 148 30.78 7.90 11.67
CA THR A 148 31.04 9.16 12.37
C THR A 148 29.76 9.99 12.50
N GLN A 149 29.73 10.93 13.46
CA GLN A 149 28.59 11.82 13.62
C GLN A 149 28.30 12.59 12.31
N LYS A 150 29.34 13.12 11.67
CA LYS A 150 29.22 13.85 10.37
C LYS A 150 28.56 13.00 9.29
N GLN A 151 28.88 11.70 9.21
CA GLN A 151 28.25 10.79 8.24
C GLN A 151 26.77 10.53 8.57
N ARG A 152 26.44 10.33 9.85
CA ARG A 152 25.05 10.17 10.29
C ARG A 152 24.22 11.41 10.00
N ASP A 153 24.75 12.59 10.26
CA ASP A 153 24.08 13.87 9.98
C ASP A 153 23.84 14.05 8.47
N ALA A 154 24.81 13.68 7.63
CA ALA A 154 24.66 13.71 6.19
C ALA A 154 23.55 12.76 5.68
N ILE A 155 23.50 11.52 6.22
CA ILE A 155 22.43 10.56 5.90
C ILE A 155 21.06 11.11 6.33
N ALA A 156 20.97 11.66 7.54
CA ALA A 156 19.73 12.23 8.06
C ALA A 156 19.25 13.42 7.20
N ALA A 157 20.17 14.29 6.78
CA ALA A 157 19.86 15.42 5.90
C ALA A 157 19.40 14.94 4.51
N ALA A 158 20.12 14.00 3.90
CA ALA A 158 19.76 13.42 2.60
C ALA A 158 18.40 12.70 2.66
N SER A 159 18.10 12.00 3.75
CA SER A 159 16.82 11.32 3.95
C SER A 159 15.64 12.30 3.94
N LYS A 160 15.77 13.46 4.59
CA LYS A 160 14.74 14.51 4.59
C LYS A 160 14.50 15.07 3.19
N VAL A 161 15.57 15.29 2.43
CA VAL A 161 15.47 15.80 1.05
C VAL A 161 14.78 14.77 0.15
N ALA A 162 15.17 13.50 0.25
CA ALA A 162 14.58 12.42 -0.54
C ALA A 162 13.08 12.22 -0.20
N GLU A 163 12.74 12.19 1.09
CA GLU A 163 11.33 12.07 1.54
C GLU A 163 10.48 13.20 0.97
N LYS A 164 10.96 14.45 1.09
CA LYS A 164 10.24 15.61 0.57
C LYS A 164 10.05 15.54 -0.94
N ALA A 165 11.10 15.24 -1.69
CA ALA A 165 11.06 15.20 -3.15
C ALA A 165 10.04 14.17 -3.67
N VAL A 166 10.01 12.98 -3.10
CA VAL A 166 9.04 11.94 -3.50
C VAL A 166 7.61 12.35 -3.14
N ARG A 167 7.40 12.87 -1.94
CA ARG A 167 6.05 13.31 -1.50
C ARG A 167 5.50 14.45 -2.36
N ASP A 168 6.34 15.39 -2.75
CA ASP A 168 5.91 16.53 -3.53
C ASP A 168 5.58 16.16 -4.99
N ASP A 169 6.24 15.14 -5.57
CA ASP A 169 5.96 14.68 -6.94
C ASP A 169 4.94 13.51 -7.02
N MET A 170 4.44 13.02 -5.90
CA MET A 170 3.62 11.80 -5.89
C MET A 170 2.36 11.92 -6.75
N ALA A 171 1.63 13.03 -6.64
CA ALA A 171 0.45 13.29 -7.46
C ALA A 171 0.79 13.35 -8.97
N GLY A 172 1.94 13.92 -9.31
CA GLY A 172 2.46 13.94 -10.68
C GLY A 172 2.83 12.54 -11.18
N ILE A 173 3.48 11.75 -10.34
CA ILE A 173 3.83 10.34 -10.65
C ILE A 173 2.57 9.52 -10.95
N GLU A 174 1.55 9.61 -10.09
CA GLU A 174 0.29 8.89 -10.30
C GLU A 174 -0.45 9.35 -11.55
N SER A 175 -0.57 10.66 -11.75
CA SER A 175 -1.22 11.23 -12.94
C SER A 175 -0.58 10.73 -14.24
N ARG A 176 0.76 10.76 -14.32
CA ARG A 176 1.51 10.24 -15.48
C ARG A 176 1.31 8.73 -15.66
N ALA A 177 1.21 7.97 -14.58
CA ALA A 177 1.01 6.52 -14.64
C ALA A 177 -0.41 6.15 -15.08
N TYR A 178 -1.43 6.88 -14.66
CA TYR A 178 -2.80 6.71 -15.17
C TYR A 178 -2.90 7.07 -16.64
N GLN A 179 -2.23 8.14 -17.08
CA GLN A 179 -2.22 8.53 -18.50
C GLN A 179 -1.55 7.44 -19.34
N GLU A 180 -0.40 6.94 -18.92
CA GLU A 180 0.30 5.83 -19.58
C GLU A 180 -0.57 4.58 -19.71
N ALA A 181 -1.28 4.20 -18.65
CA ALA A 181 -2.20 3.06 -18.67
C ALA A 181 -3.32 3.27 -19.69
N LYS A 182 -3.89 4.48 -19.73
CA LYS A 182 -4.92 4.87 -20.71
C LYS A 182 -4.41 4.85 -22.15
N ASP A 183 -3.22 5.43 -22.38
CA ASP A 183 -2.61 5.50 -23.73
C ASP A 183 -2.25 4.10 -24.27
N ASN A 184 -2.06 3.12 -23.37
CA ASN A 184 -1.84 1.72 -23.73
C ASN A 184 -3.15 0.88 -23.72
N GLY A 185 -4.31 1.53 -23.77
CA GLY A 185 -5.61 0.89 -24.00
C GLY A 185 -6.27 0.25 -22.78
N MET A 186 -5.76 0.48 -21.56
CA MET A 186 -6.42 -0.04 -20.36
C MET A 186 -7.76 0.66 -20.10
N ASN A 187 -8.76 -0.11 -19.75
CA ASN A 187 -10.03 0.40 -19.21
C ASN A 187 -9.84 0.84 -17.78
N ILE A 188 -9.92 2.16 -17.52
CA ILE A 188 -9.78 2.73 -16.17
C ILE A 188 -11.15 3.01 -15.58
N VAL A 189 -11.49 2.32 -14.51
CA VAL A 189 -12.80 2.40 -13.85
C VAL A 189 -12.65 2.96 -12.45
N LYS A 190 -13.32 4.07 -12.17
CA LYS A 190 -13.45 4.63 -10.82
C LYS A 190 -14.69 4.06 -10.15
N LEU A 191 -14.59 3.74 -8.86
CA LEU A 191 -15.74 3.29 -8.07
C LEU A 191 -16.64 4.45 -7.69
N SER A 192 -17.94 4.19 -7.67
CA SER A 192 -18.93 5.07 -7.02
C SER A 192 -18.79 4.97 -5.49
N SER A 193 -19.33 5.96 -4.78
CA SER A 193 -19.34 5.96 -3.31
C SER A 193 -20.07 4.73 -2.72
N SER A 194 -21.12 4.24 -3.38
CA SER A 194 -21.83 3.03 -2.96
C SER A 194 -21.01 1.76 -3.12
N GLU A 195 -20.23 1.65 -4.21
CA GLU A 195 -19.30 0.52 -4.44
C GLU A 195 -18.16 0.52 -3.42
N VAL A 196 -17.55 1.68 -3.14
CA VAL A 196 -16.56 1.84 -2.07
C VAL A 196 -17.12 1.43 -0.72
N LEU A 197 -18.34 1.89 -0.37
CA LEU A 197 -19.01 1.56 0.89
C LEU A 197 -19.27 0.04 1.01
N ALA A 198 -19.68 -0.60 -0.08
CA ALA A 198 -19.90 -2.05 -0.10
C ALA A 198 -18.61 -2.83 0.18
N LEU A 199 -17.49 -2.48 -0.45
CA LEU A 199 -16.19 -3.08 -0.21
C LEU A 199 -15.70 -2.82 1.23
N LYS A 200 -15.83 -1.58 1.72
CA LYS A 200 -15.46 -1.18 3.08
C LYS A 200 -16.25 -1.97 4.13
N LYS A 201 -17.56 -2.11 3.95
CA LYS A 201 -18.43 -2.89 4.85
C LYS A 201 -18.05 -4.36 4.87
N ALA A 202 -17.84 -4.97 3.70
CA ALA A 202 -17.47 -6.39 3.59
C ALA A 202 -16.09 -6.71 4.15
N SER A 203 -15.17 -5.73 4.19
CA SER A 203 -13.81 -5.90 4.72
C SER A 203 -13.62 -5.36 6.15
N SER A 204 -14.68 -4.98 6.84
CA SER A 204 -14.60 -4.34 8.17
C SER A 204 -13.92 -5.21 9.24
N SER A 205 -14.02 -6.54 9.16
CA SER A 205 -13.37 -7.48 10.08
C SER A 205 -11.84 -7.41 10.02
N VAL A 206 -11.26 -6.99 8.90
CA VAL A 206 -9.80 -6.96 8.70
C VAL A 206 -9.10 -6.05 9.71
N ILE A 207 -9.74 -4.95 10.11
CA ILE A 207 -9.20 -4.03 11.12
C ILE A 207 -9.17 -4.71 12.50
N GLN A 208 -10.23 -5.44 12.87
CA GLN A 208 -10.29 -6.16 14.14
C GLN A 208 -9.27 -7.31 14.18
N ASP A 209 -9.14 -8.05 13.10
CA ASP A 209 -8.12 -9.09 12.95
C ASP A 209 -6.70 -8.53 13.08
N TYR A 210 -6.46 -7.36 12.50
CA TYR A 210 -5.18 -6.67 12.64
C TYR A 210 -4.90 -6.29 14.10
N ILE A 211 -5.86 -5.67 14.78
CA ILE A 211 -5.75 -5.31 16.21
C ILE A 211 -5.46 -6.57 17.04
N SER A 212 -6.23 -7.65 16.83
CA SER A 212 -6.04 -8.91 17.57
C SER A 212 -4.64 -9.49 17.39
N ARG A 213 -4.14 -9.52 16.16
CA ARG A 213 -2.80 -10.05 15.84
C ARG A 213 -1.64 -9.21 16.33
N THR A 214 -1.89 -7.96 16.68
CA THR A 214 -0.87 -6.97 17.08
C THR A 214 -0.97 -6.57 18.55
N GLY A 215 -1.46 -7.48 19.39
CA GLY A 215 -1.49 -7.33 20.83
C GLY A 215 -2.86 -7.01 21.43
N GLY A 216 -3.94 -7.08 20.64
CA GLY A 216 -5.29 -6.85 21.08
C GLY A 216 -5.58 -5.39 21.46
N SER A 217 -6.60 -5.19 22.30
CA SER A 217 -6.95 -3.87 22.84
C SER A 217 -5.80 -3.27 23.66
N GLY A 218 -5.43 -2.02 23.35
CA GLY A 218 -4.26 -1.35 23.96
C GLY A 218 -2.91 -1.77 23.38
N GLY A 219 -2.86 -2.78 22.51
CA GLY A 219 -1.66 -3.19 21.81
C GLY A 219 -1.22 -2.20 20.72
N VAL A 220 -0.13 -2.53 20.04
CA VAL A 220 0.47 -1.64 19.03
C VAL A 220 -0.52 -1.33 17.90
N GLY A 221 -1.22 -2.36 17.39
CA GLY A 221 -2.19 -2.16 16.31
C GLY A 221 -3.39 -1.32 16.70
N ASP A 222 -3.92 -1.50 17.91
CA ASP A 222 -5.02 -0.69 18.42
C ASP A 222 -4.62 0.78 18.56
N LYS A 223 -3.43 1.05 19.10
CA LYS A 223 -2.88 2.40 19.19
C LYS A 223 -2.71 3.05 17.82
N LEU A 224 -2.21 2.30 16.83
CA LEU A 224 -2.03 2.77 15.46
C LEU A 224 -3.37 3.10 14.78
N VAL A 225 -4.37 2.22 14.92
CA VAL A 225 -5.72 2.46 14.36
C VAL A 225 -6.37 3.67 15.02
N LYS A 226 -6.26 3.81 16.35
CA LYS A 226 -6.77 4.98 17.06
C LYS A 226 -6.06 6.27 16.63
N ALA A 227 -4.76 6.24 16.42
CA ALA A 227 -4.01 7.39 15.90
C ALA A 227 -4.43 7.77 14.48
N ALA A 228 -4.62 6.77 13.59
CA ALA A 228 -5.10 7.01 12.23
C ALA A 228 -6.51 7.61 12.16
N ASN A 229 -7.40 7.19 13.06
CA ASN A 229 -8.77 7.72 13.13
C ASN A 229 -8.87 9.16 13.65
N LYS A 230 -7.78 9.72 14.21
CA LYS A 230 -7.72 11.12 14.67
C LYS A 230 -7.22 12.09 13.61
N LEU A 231 -6.72 11.59 12.48
CA LEU A 231 -6.24 12.37 11.35
C LEU A 231 -7.41 12.78 10.44
#